data_2e389a753d690b003ab47e97a7957e08
#
_entry.id   2e389a753d690b003ab47e97a7957e08
#
_cell.length_a   1.000
_cell.length_b   1.000
_cell.length_c   1.000
_cell.angle_alpha   90.00
_cell.angle_beta   90.00
_cell.angle_gamma   90.00
#
_symmetry.space_group_name_H-M   'P 1'
#
loop_
_entity.id
_entity.type
_entity.pdbx_description
1 polymer ?
#
loop_
_entity_poly.entity_id
_entity_poly.type
_entity_poly.pdbx_seq_one_letter_code
_entity_poly.pdbx_strand_id
1 'polypeptide(L)'
;QPPFSVTGVQTSLMLKTNDGLYVNLHEAALINYSCMHLNLDDKNMILESWLTPDANGDKGYMQAPAHSPWRTIIVSDDAREILASKMTLNLNDSCKIEDTSWIKPIKYVGVWWEMITGKSLWRYTDELPSVQLGITDYSKVKPNGKHGANKENVKKYIDFAATNGFDAVLVEGWNEGWEDWLGRSKDYVFDFVTPYPDFDVKEIHEYAKSKGVKMIMHHETSGSVRNYERHMDKAYQFMKENGYDVVKSGYVGNILPRGENHYNQWIVNHYQYAIEKAAEYKIMVNAHEAVRPTGICRTYPNLIGNESARGGECEAFGGSKPNHVTIIPFTRLIGGPMDYTPGIFEMDISKMNPRNKSYANCTMANQLALYVTLYSPLQMAADLPENYDRFPDAFQFIKDVAVDWSESNYLEAEPGQYITVARKAKGTNNWFVGNVNGLEPRTSTINFAFLEKGKKYTATIYADGKDANYKTNPQAYTIRKIAVTNKSKLSQLSASGGGYAISIVEDQKQKMF
;
A
#
# COMPACT_ATOMS: atom_id res chain seq x y z
N GLN A 1 19.94 -3.03 0.01
CA GLN A 1 19.58 -4.20 -0.81
C GLN A 1 20.46 -5.36 -0.39
N PRO A 2 19.90 -6.57 -0.23
CA PRO A 2 20.71 -7.73 0.08
C PRO A 2 21.72 -8.00 -1.04
N PRO A 3 22.91 -8.52 -0.72
CA PRO A 3 23.89 -8.88 -1.73
C PRO A 3 23.38 -10.10 -2.51
N PHE A 4 22.77 -9.87 -3.65
CA PHE A 4 22.43 -10.92 -4.59
C PHE A 4 23.53 -11.15 -5.61
N SER A 5 23.49 -12.28 -6.26
CA SER A 5 24.12 -12.41 -7.56
C SER A 5 23.40 -11.52 -8.58
N VAL A 6 24.04 -11.22 -9.71
CA VAL A 6 23.42 -10.43 -10.79
C VAL A 6 22.16 -11.10 -11.37
N THR A 7 21.98 -12.38 -11.15
CA THR A 7 20.82 -13.19 -11.56
C THR A 7 19.82 -13.41 -10.42
N GLY A 8 20.07 -12.82 -9.23
CA GLY A 8 19.21 -12.96 -8.06
C GLY A 8 17.89 -12.22 -8.19
N VAL A 9 16.80 -12.85 -7.76
CA VAL A 9 15.45 -12.31 -7.76
C VAL A 9 14.76 -12.60 -6.43
N GLN A 10 13.90 -11.65 -5.99
CA GLN A 10 13.03 -11.89 -4.85
C GLN A 10 11.89 -12.83 -5.23
N THR A 11 11.41 -13.61 -4.28
CA THR A 11 10.08 -14.24 -4.35
C THR A 11 9.02 -13.24 -3.82
N SER A 12 7.79 -13.25 -4.20
CA SER A 12 7.17 -14.21 -5.11
C SER A 12 7.64 -13.98 -6.55
N LEU A 13 8.05 -15.05 -7.22
CA LEU A 13 8.44 -15.00 -8.64
C LEU A 13 7.33 -15.64 -9.48
N MET A 14 6.90 -14.94 -10.53
CA MET A 14 5.93 -15.43 -11.50
C MET A 14 6.63 -15.78 -12.81
N LEU A 15 6.41 -16.99 -13.28
CA LEU A 15 6.95 -17.54 -14.52
C LEU A 15 5.82 -18.00 -15.44
N LYS A 16 6.08 -17.96 -16.74
CA LYS A 16 5.25 -18.62 -17.77
C LYS A 16 6.15 -19.55 -18.58
N THR A 17 5.80 -20.82 -18.64
CA THR A 17 6.55 -21.82 -19.41
C THR A 17 6.23 -21.74 -20.90
N ASN A 18 7.07 -22.33 -21.74
CA ASN A 18 6.87 -22.32 -23.19
C ASN A 18 5.62 -23.11 -23.64
N ASP A 19 5.18 -24.08 -22.84
CA ASP A 19 3.96 -24.87 -23.04
C ASP A 19 2.71 -24.21 -22.41
N GLY A 20 2.85 -23.00 -21.86
CA GLY A 20 1.73 -22.15 -21.44
C GLY A 20 1.35 -22.23 -19.98
N LEU A 21 2.06 -22.99 -19.13
CA LEU A 21 1.80 -23.04 -17.70
C LEU A 21 2.29 -21.78 -16.98
N TYR A 22 1.51 -21.30 -16.04
CA TYR A 22 1.87 -20.28 -15.10
C TYR A 22 2.39 -20.92 -13.82
N VAL A 23 3.53 -20.45 -13.34
CA VAL A 23 4.19 -20.97 -12.13
C VAL A 23 4.53 -19.83 -11.20
N ASN A 24 4.04 -19.89 -9.96
CA ASN A 24 4.38 -18.95 -8.91
C ASN A 24 5.24 -19.64 -7.86
N LEU A 25 6.42 -19.10 -7.59
CA LEU A 25 7.36 -19.58 -6.58
C LEU A 25 7.41 -18.59 -5.42
N HIS A 26 7.08 -19.05 -4.21
CA HIS A 26 7.07 -18.20 -3.02
C HIS A 26 7.43 -18.98 -1.76
N GLU A 27 7.30 -18.32 -0.63
CA GLU A 27 7.37 -18.90 0.71
C GLU A 27 6.18 -18.44 1.54
N ALA A 28 5.79 -19.25 2.53
CA ALA A 28 4.72 -18.91 3.47
C ALA A 28 5.19 -19.10 4.90
N ALA A 29 4.58 -18.35 5.83
CA ALA A 29 4.92 -18.38 7.26
C ALA A 29 6.41 -18.14 7.53
N LEU A 30 6.94 -17.03 7.02
CA LEU A 30 8.31 -16.59 7.29
C LEU A 30 8.41 -16.09 8.73
N ILE A 31 8.73 -17.01 9.63
CA ILE A 31 8.83 -16.77 11.08
C ILE A 31 10.18 -17.28 11.54
N ASN A 32 10.93 -16.43 12.26
CA ASN A 32 12.25 -16.75 12.83
C ASN A 32 13.20 -17.41 11.82
N TYR A 33 13.23 -16.89 10.61
CA TYR A 33 14.04 -17.40 9.51
C TYR A 33 14.41 -16.31 8.52
N SER A 34 15.50 -16.52 7.76
CA SER A 34 15.87 -15.61 6.67
C SER A 34 14.99 -15.76 5.45
N CYS A 35 14.71 -14.62 4.83
CA CYS A 35 13.92 -14.51 3.62
C CYS A 35 14.59 -15.23 2.43
N MET A 36 13.82 -16.02 1.69
CA MET A 36 14.31 -16.69 0.49
C MET A 36 14.37 -15.76 -0.72
N HIS A 37 15.47 -15.85 -1.44
CA HIS A 37 15.66 -15.34 -2.79
C HIS A 37 15.98 -16.49 -3.73
N LEU A 38 15.93 -16.26 -5.01
CA LEU A 38 16.29 -17.25 -6.03
C LEU A 38 17.42 -16.69 -6.89
N ASN A 39 18.46 -17.49 -7.09
CA ASN A 39 19.49 -17.25 -8.08
C ASN A 39 19.22 -18.12 -9.31
N LEU A 40 19.45 -17.57 -10.48
CA LEU A 40 19.38 -18.32 -11.73
C LEU A 40 20.79 -18.78 -12.14
N ASP A 41 20.98 -20.10 -12.21
CA ASP A 41 22.04 -20.69 -13.00
C ASP A 41 21.55 -20.71 -14.47
N ASP A 42 21.98 -19.74 -15.24
CA ASP A 42 21.54 -19.54 -16.63
C ASP A 42 22.10 -20.57 -17.61
N LYS A 43 23.15 -21.29 -17.22
CA LYS A 43 23.73 -22.38 -18.04
C LYS A 43 22.90 -23.65 -17.96
N ASN A 44 22.47 -23.99 -16.75
CA ASN A 44 21.70 -25.21 -16.49
C ASN A 44 20.19 -24.93 -16.37
N MET A 45 19.77 -23.65 -16.42
CA MET A 45 18.38 -23.21 -16.25
C MET A 45 17.78 -23.69 -14.93
N ILE A 46 18.56 -23.58 -13.86
CA ILE A 46 18.17 -23.98 -12.51
C ILE A 46 17.98 -22.74 -11.64
N LEU A 47 16.86 -22.69 -10.90
CA LEU A 47 16.63 -21.71 -9.85
C LEU A 47 17.07 -22.29 -8.51
N GLU A 48 18.07 -21.67 -7.90
CA GLU A 48 18.60 -22.06 -6.59
C GLU A 48 18.09 -21.14 -5.50
N SER A 49 17.61 -21.70 -4.39
CA SER A 49 17.23 -20.89 -3.23
C SER A 49 18.46 -20.28 -2.55
N TRP A 50 18.39 -19.02 -2.22
CA TRP A 50 19.43 -18.28 -1.54
C TRP A 50 18.82 -17.48 -0.37
N LEU A 51 19.40 -17.63 0.82
CA LEU A 51 18.93 -16.96 2.02
C LEU A 51 19.76 -15.69 2.28
N THR A 52 19.11 -14.61 2.70
CA THR A 52 19.80 -13.37 3.04
C THR A 52 20.65 -13.56 4.30
N PRO A 53 21.97 -13.34 4.25
CA PRO A 53 22.83 -13.47 5.41
C PRO A 53 22.65 -12.32 6.39
N ASP A 54 23.05 -12.53 7.63
CA ASP A 54 23.26 -11.50 8.62
C ASP A 54 24.63 -10.78 8.42
N ALA A 55 24.98 -9.91 9.37
CA ALA A 55 26.24 -9.17 9.36
C ALA A 55 27.50 -10.05 9.42
N ASN A 56 27.39 -11.28 9.93
CA ASN A 56 28.49 -12.26 10.03
C ASN A 56 28.58 -13.17 8.81
N GLY A 57 27.58 -13.13 7.92
CA GLY A 57 27.46 -14.01 6.77
C GLY A 57 26.63 -15.27 7.02
N ASP A 58 26.08 -15.45 8.24
CA ASP A 58 25.25 -16.58 8.59
C ASP A 58 23.84 -16.42 7.97
N LYS A 59 23.31 -17.54 7.47
CA LYS A 59 22.02 -17.56 6.77
C LYS A 59 20.82 -17.70 7.72
N GLY A 60 21.05 -18.16 8.94
CA GLY A 60 20.05 -18.31 9.97
C GLY A 60 20.54 -19.11 11.15
N TYR A 61 19.95 -18.85 12.31
CA TYR A 61 20.21 -19.56 13.55
C TYR A 61 19.01 -20.39 13.90
N MET A 62 19.19 -21.67 14.17
CA MET A 62 18.10 -22.58 14.50
C MET A 62 18.43 -23.32 15.80
N GLN A 63 17.52 -23.27 16.76
CA GLN A 63 17.56 -24.06 17.98
C GLN A 63 16.46 -25.12 17.90
N ALA A 64 16.83 -26.38 18.03
CA ALA A 64 15.87 -27.47 17.96
C ALA A 64 14.97 -27.49 19.23
N PRO A 65 13.65 -27.78 19.10
CA PRO A 65 12.95 -28.02 17.84
C PRO A 65 12.73 -26.71 17.04
N ALA A 66 12.85 -26.76 15.70
CA ALA A 66 12.69 -25.61 14.84
C ALA A 66 11.99 -26.00 13.53
N HIS A 67 11.37 -25.00 12.88
CA HIS A 67 10.70 -25.14 11.60
C HIS A 67 11.25 -24.10 10.61
N SER A 68 11.40 -24.50 9.35
CA SER A 68 11.64 -23.56 8.25
C SER A 68 10.30 -23.05 7.71
N PRO A 69 10.27 -21.89 7.04
CA PRO A 69 9.11 -21.46 6.25
C PRO A 69 8.76 -22.49 5.18
N TRP A 70 7.50 -22.52 4.78
CA TRP A 70 7.04 -23.31 3.64
C TRP A 70 7.64 -22.75 2.35
N ARG A 71 8.00 -23.66 1.43
CA ARG A 71 8.32 -23.30 0.05
C ARG A 71 7.11 -23.65 -0.80
N THR A 72 6.52 -22.66 -1.47
CA THR A 72 5.28 -22.82 -2.21
C THR A 72 5.52 -22.77 -3.71
N ILE A 73 4.88 -23.68 -4.44
CA ILE A 73 4.86 -23.73 -5.90
C ILE A 73 3.39 -23.85 -6.30
N ILE A 74 2.85 -22.81 -6.96
CA ILE A 74 1.49 -22.82 -7.49
C ILE A 74 1.61 -22.92 -9.01
N VAL A 75 0.96 -23.91 -9.61
CA VAL A 75 0.99 -24.15 -11.06
C VAL A 75 -0.43 -24.23 -11.59
N SER A 76 -0.71 -23.53 -12.70
CA SER A 76 -1.99 -23.60 -13.42
C SER A 76 -1.79 -23.27 -14.90
N ASP A 77 -2.69 -23.69 -15.75
CA ASP A 77 -2.82 -23.24 -17.13
C ASP A 77 -3.68 -21.96 -17.26
N ASP A 78 -4.21 -21.48 -16.14
CA ASP A 78 -4.99 -20.23 -16.04
C ASP A 78 -4.37 -19.28 -15.01
N ALA A 79 -3.88 -18.12 -15.45
CA ALA A 79 -3.29 -17.11 -14.58
C ALA A 79 -4.23 -16.61 -13.46
N ARG A 80 -5.56 -16.68 -13.69
CA ARG A 80 -6.57 -16.28 -12.70
C ARG A 80 -6.56 -17.18 -11.46
N GLU A 81 -6.25 -18.45 -11.61
CA GLU A 81 -6.15 -19.41 -10.50
C GLU A 81 -4.96 -19.12 -9.59
N ILE A 82 -3.85 -18.62 -10.16
CA ILE A 82 -2.71 -18.14 -9.35
C ILE A 82 -3.17 -17.01 -8.43
N LEU A 83 -3.91 -16.02 -8.96
CA LEU A 83 -4.44 -14.89 -8.19
C LEU A 83 -5.48 -15.31 -7.15
N ALA A 84 -6.29 -16.32 -7.45
CA ALA A 84 -7.34 -16.83 -6.57
C ALA A 84 -6.81 -17.75 -5.46
N SER A 85 -5.57 -18.22 -5.58
CA SER A 85 -4.97 -19.16 -4.63
C SER A 85 -4.85 -18.56 -3.24
N LYS A 86 -5.30 -19.31 -2.25
CA LYS A 86 -5.16 -18.98 -0.81
C LYS A 86 -4.06 -19.80 -0.14
N MET A 87 -3.20 -20.47 -0.91
CA MET A 87 -2.18 -21.38 -0.38
C MET A 87 -1.27 -20.68 0.62
N THR A 88 -0.71 -19.53 0.27
CA THR A 88 0.21 -18.78 1.13
C THR A 88 -0.44 -18.39 2.46
N LEU A 89 -1.70 -17.94 2.44
CA LEU A 89 -2.44 -17.62 3.66
C LEU A 89 -2.72 -18.88 4.49
N ASN A 90 -3.16 -19.97 3.86
CA ASN A 90 -3.60 -21.18 4.55
C ASN A 90 -2.46 -21.99 5.20
N LEU A 91 -1.21 -21.75 4.79
CA LEU A 91 -0.01 -22.34 5.40
C LEU A 91 0.48 -21.56 6.63
N ASN A 92 -0.19 -20.49 7.01
CA ASN A 92 0.04 -19.77 8.27
C ASN A 92 -0.89 -20.28 9.38
N ASP A 93 -0.48 -20.08 10.62
CA ASP A 93 -1.29 -20.39 11.78
C ASP A 93 -2.64 -19.66 11.77
N SER A 94 -3.61 -20.17 12.49
CA SER A 94 -4.85 -19.47 12.77
C SER A 94 -4.59 -18.15 13.52
N CYS A 95 -5.58 -17.26 13.52
CA CYS A 95 -5.50 -15.98 14.20
C CYS A 95 -5.14 -16.18 15.70
N LYS A 96 -4.11 -15.46 16.15
CA LYS A 96 -3.65 -15.47 17.55
C LYS A 96 -4.22 -14.32 18.39
N ILE A 97 -5.01 -13.43 17.79
CA ILE A 97 -5.69 -12.34 18.47
C ILE A 97 -7.10 -12.79 18.83
N GLU A 98 -7.40 -12.88 20.13
CA GLU A 98 -8.70 -13.36 20.63
C GLU A 98 -9.86 -12.44 20.23
N ASP A 99 -9.70 -11.14 20.45
CA ASP A 99 -10.68 -10.10 20.08
C ASP A 99 -10.16 -9.29 18.89
N THR A 100 -10.73 -9.51 17.71
CA THR A 100 -10.42 -8.77 16.48
C THR A 100 -11.40 -7.65 16.19
N SER A 101 -12.35 -7.36 17.07
CA SER A 101 -13.43 -6.38 16.86
C SER A 101 -12.94 -4.95 16.65
N TRP A 102 -11.74 -4.62 17.13
CA TRP A 102 -11.08 -3.33 16.98
C TRP A 102 -10.35 -3.16 15.63
N ILE A 103 -10.10 -4.25 14.91
CA ILE A 103 -9.45 -4.21 13.59
C ILE A 103 -10.50 -3.86 12.54
N LYS A 104 -10.29 -2.75 11.82
CA LYS A 104 -11.24 -2.23 10.84
C LYS A 104 -10.54 -1.87 9.55
N PRO A 105 -11.13 -2.19 8.39
CA PRO A 105 -10.69 -1.61 7.12
C PRO A 105 -10.81 -0.09 7.14
N ILE A 106 -9.88 0.61 6.48
CA ILE A 106 -9.75 2.07 6.53
C ILE A 106 -9.52 2.62 5.12
N LYS A 107 -10.27 3.67 4.78
CA LYS A 107 -9.99 4.54 3.64
C LYS A 107 -9.49 5.89 4.17
N TYR A 108 -8.32 6.33 3.71
CA TYR A 108 -7.65 7.49 4.31
C TYR A 108 -7.05 8.45 3.29
N VAL A 109 -6.74 9.65 3.74
CA VAL A 109 -5.94 10.66 3.05
C VAL A 109 -4.73 10.99 3.90
N GLY A 110 -3.73 11.72 3.37
CA GLY A 110 -2.55 12.00 4.17
C GLY A 110 -1.82 13.28 3.83
N VAL A 111 -1.30 13.93 4.86
CA VAL A 111 -0.22 14.91 4.76
C VAL A 111 1.05 14.10 4.50
N TRP A 112 1.28 13.80 3.23
CA TRP A 112 2.28 12.85 2.75
C TRP A 112 2.73 13.18 1.31
N TRP A 113 1.81 13.18 0.33
CA TRP A 113 2.16 13.35 -1.09
C TRP A 113 2.83 14.69 -1.39
N GLU A 114 2.41 15.75 -0.69
CA GLU A 114 3.04 17.06 -0.82
C GLU A 114 4.53 17.05 -0.43
N MET A 115 4.93 16.19 0.51
CA MET A 115 6.32 16.03 0.92
C MET A 115 7.09 15.11 -0.03
N ILE A 116 6.48 14.02 -0.47
CA ILE A 116 7.06 13.10 -1.46
C ILE A 116 7.37 13.83 -2.78
N THR A 117 6.49 14.71 -3.22
CA THR A 117 6.70 15.53 -4.43
C THR A 117 7.64 16.71 -4.21
N GLY A 118 7.89 17.08 -2.95
CA GLY A 118 8.72 18.24 -2.58
C GLY A 118 7.99 19.59 -2.65
N LYS A 119 6.65 19.58 -2.61
CA LYS A 119 5.83 20.78 -2.45
C LYS A 119 5.96 21.34 -1.02
N SER A 120 5.99 20.45 -0.02
CA SER A 120 6.32 20.76 1.38
C SER A 120 7.46 19.85 1.88
N LEU A 121 7.83 19.97 3.15
CA LEU A 121 8.96 19.28 3.76
C LEU A 121 8.52 18.56 5.04
N TRP A 122 9.18 17.42 5.35
CA TRP A 122 9.02 16.75 6.65
C TRP A 122 9.66 17.52 7.80
N ARG A 123 10.78 18.25 7.53
CA ARG A 123 11.53 18.99 8.55
C ARG A 123 10.92 20.35 8.85
N TYR A 124 11.02 20.75 10.11
CA TYR A 124 10.51 22.01 10.63
C TYR A 124 11.41 23.21 10.29
N THR A 125 12.75 23.01 10.34
CA THR A 125 13.73 24.09 10.19
C THR A 125 14.84 23.74 9.19
N ASP A 126 15.50 24.76 8.65
CA ASP A 126 16.74 24.61 7.85
C ASP A 126 18.01 25.02 8.65
N GLU A 127 17.84 25.39 9.93
CA GLU A 127 18.95 25.91 10.77
C GLU A 127 19.76 24.79 11.48
N LEU A 128 19.24 23.56 11.52
CA LEU A 128 19.88 22.44 12.24
C LEU A 128 20.60 21.49 11.28
N PRO A 129 21.94 21.47 11.28
CA PRO A 129 22.71 20.50 10.50
C PRO A 129 22.72 19.10 11.12
N SER A 130 22.40 18.99 12.41
CA SER A 130 22.32 17.76 13.19
C SER A 130 21.34 17.90 14.34
N VAL A 131 20.66 16.82 14.66
CA VAL A 131 19.68 16.72 15.76
C VAL A 131 20.15 15.68 16.76
N GLN A 132 20.03 16.02 18.05
CA GLN A 132 20.29 15.10 19.16
C GLN A 132 19.03 15.00 20.02
N LEU A 133 18.46 13.79 20.10
CA LEU A 133 17.24 13.54 20.86
C LEU A 133 17.37 13.97 22.32
N GLY A 134 16.40 14.73 22.82
CA GLY A 134 16.34 15.24 24.18
C GLY A 134 17.37 16.35 24.52
N ILE A 135 18.14 16.82 23.53
CA ILE A 135 19.14 17.89 23.69
C ILE A 135 18.85 19.06 22.76
N THR A 136 18.53 18.80 21.49
CA THR A 136 18.18 19.84 20.51
C THR A 136 16.93 20.58 20.95
N ASP A 137 17.03 21.91 21.03
CA ASP A 137 15.96 22.78 21.51
C ASP A 137 15.31 23.51 20.31
N TYR A 138 14.18 23.00 19.85
CA TYR A 138 13.45 23.56 18.72
C TYR A 138 12.82 24.93 19.02
N SER A 139 12.70 25.34 20.29
CA SER A 139 12.22 26.69 20.63
C SER A 139 13.20 27.80 20.23
N LYS A 140 14.46 27.44 19.96
CA LYS A 140 15.54 28.37 19.59
C LYS A 140 15.77 28.52 18.09
N VAL A 141 15.06 27.77 17.27
CA VAL A 141 15.21 27.80 15.81
C VAL A 141 13.96 28.31 15.14
N LYS A 142 14.09 28.86 13.94
CA LYS A 142 12.98 29.38 13.16
C LYS A 142 12.40 28.29 12.26
N PRO A 143 11.06 28.23 12.12
CA PRO A 143 10.42 27.37 11.13
C PRO A 143 10.84 27.80 9.71
N ASN A 144 11.02 26.82 8.82
CA ASN A 144 11.35 27.08 7.41
C ASN A 144 10.15 27.56 6.58
N GLY A 145 8.94 27.55 7.14
CA GLY A 145 7.71 27.93 6.46
C GLY A 145 7.21 26.94 5.39
N LYS A 146 7.82 25.76 5.32
CA LYS A 146 7.46 24.71 4.36
C LYS A 146 7.13 23.36 5.02
N HIS A 147 7.10 23.32 6.34
CA HIS A 147 6.77 22.12 7.09
C HIS A 147 5.33 21.69 6.80
N GLY A 148 5.14 20.49 6.24
CA GLY A 148 3.81 19.98 5.82
C GLY A 148 2.93 19.59 7.01
N ALA A 149 3.52 19.03 8.07
CA ALA A 149 2.78 18.54 9.24
C ALA A 149 2.38 19.65 10.24
N ASN A 150 2.34 20.92 9.82
CA ASN A 150 1.84 21.98 10.69
C ASN A 150 0.33 21.84 10.96
N LYS A 151 -0.08 22.30 12.13
CA LYS A 151 -1.46 22.17 12.63
C LYS A 151 -2.52 22.66 11.66
N GLU A 152 -2.29 23.78 11.01
CA GLU A 152 -3.28 24.39 10.09
C GLU A 152 -3.48 23.55 8.84
N ASN A 153 -2.37 23.05 8.26
CA ASN A 153 -2.44 22.16 7.10
C ASN A 153 -3.12 20.84 7.44
N VAL A 154 -2.77 20.25 8.58
CA VAL A 154 -3.38 18.98 9.04
C VAL A 154 -4.89 19.13 9.23
N LYS A 155 -5.37 20.25 9.79
CA LYS A 155 -6.81 20.52 9.93
C LYS A 155 -7.53 20.61 8.57
N LYS A 156 -6.89 21.13 7.52
CA LYS A 156 -7.47 21.12 6.16
C LYS A 156 -7.68 19.68 5.64
N TYR A 157 -6.70 18.79 5.88
CA TYR A 157 -6.86 17.37 5.51
C TYR A 157 -7.92 16.65 6.33
N ILE A 158 -8.07 17.00 7.62
CA ILE A 158 -9.16 16.46 8.46
C ILE A 158 -10.52 16.92 7.92
N ASP A 159 -10.68 18.20 7.59
CA ASP A 159 -11.92 18.74 7.01
C ASP A 159 -12.22 18.10 5.63
N PHE A 160 -11.19 17.91 4.81
CA PHE A 160 -11.33 17.21 3.53
C PHE A 160 -11.77 15.75 3.73
N ALA A 161 -11.16 15.03 4.67
CA ALA A 161 -11.54 13.65 5.00
C ALA A 161 -13.00 13.56 5.46
N ALA A 162 -13.39 14.41 6.41
CA ALA A 162 -14.76 14.47 6.94
C ALA A 162 -15.80 14.78 5.83
N THR A 163 -15.52 15.77 4.98
CA THR A 163 -16.42 16.18 3.89
C THR A 163 -16.61 15.09 2.84
N ASN A 164 -15.57 14.28 2.59
CA ASN A 164 -15.58 13.29 1.54
C ASN A 164 -15.78 11.84 2.03
N GLY A 165 -16.07 11.65 3.33
CA GLY A 165 -16.39 10.33 3.90
C GLY A 165 -15.18 9.40 4.03
N PHE A 166 -13.99 9.93 4.23
CA PHE A 166 -12.80 9.16 4.57
C PHE A 166 -12.72 8.92 6.08
N ASP A 167 -12.22 7.75 6.45
CA ASP A 167 -12.17 7.29 7.83
C ASP A 167 -11.04 7.94 8.63
N ALA A 168 -9.93 8.29 7.97
CA ALA A 168 -8.72 8.70 8.67
C ALA A 168 -7.81 9.66 7.87
N VAL A 169 -6.90 10.31 8.61
CA VAL A 169 -5.81 11.13 8.07
C VAL A 169 -4.48 10.63 8.61
N LEU A 170 -3.54 10.31 7.71
CA LEU A 170 -2.12 10.09 8.03
C LEU A 170 -1.40 11.44 8.08
N VAL A 171 -0.49 11.60 9.04
CA VAL A 171 0.43 12.75 9.07
C VAL A 171 1.87 12.24 9.23
N GLU A 172 2.68 12.42 8.20
CA GLU A 172 4.12 12.22 8.27
C GLU A 172 4.83 13.51 8.71
N GLY A 173 6.04 13.40 9.26
CA GLY A 173 6.83 14.56 9.66
C GLY A 173 6.34 15.30 10.91
N TRP A 174 5.46 14.69 11.71
CA TRP A 174 4.85 15.32 12.87
C TRP A 174 5.81 15.51 14.06
N ASN A 175 6.82 14.62 14.19
CA ASN A 175 7.75 14.56 15.33
C ASN A 175 9.14 15.11 14.98
N GLU A 176 9.89 15.49 16.00
CA GLU A 176 11.26 16.03 15.87
C GLU A 176 12.24 15.02 15.24
N GLY A 177 13.23 15.51 14.47
CA GLY A 177 14.36 14.71 13.98
C GLY A 177 14.53 14.64 12.46
N TRP A 178 13.62 15.19 11.68
CA TRP A 178 13.65 15.07 10.22
C TRP A 178 14.69 15.96 9.51
N GLU A 179 15.44 16.77 10.21
CA GLU A 179 16.47 17.63 9.64
C GLU A 179 17.69 16.85 9.16
N ASP A 180 18.05 15.76 9.86
CA ASP A 180 19.23 14.96 9.53
C ASP A 180 19.03 13.43 9.61
N TRP A 181 17.83 12.96 9.29
CA TRP A 181 17.43 11.55 9.40
C TRP A 181 17.97 10.67 8.26
N LEU A 182 17.84 11.13 7.02
CA LEU A 182 18.07 10.32 5.82
C LEU A 182 19.57 10.18 5.51
N GLY A 183 20.06 8.94 5.34
CA GLY A 183 21.42 8.63 4.89
C GLY A 183 22.51 8.89 5.92
N ARG A 184 22.17 9.24 7.15
CA ARG A 184 23.14 9.54 8.21
C ARG A 184 23.56 8.31 9.01
N SER A 185 22.86 7.19 8.89
CA SER A 185 23.12 5.97 9.67
C SER A 185 23.16 6.24 11.19
N LYS A 186 22.19 7.00 11.67
CA LYS A 186 22.05 7.35 13.09
C LYS A 186 21.28 6.27 13.84
N ASP A 187 21.82 5.81 14.99
CA ASP A 187 21.10 4.88 15.86
C ASP A 187 19.96 5.58 16.62
N TYR A 188 20.19 6.77 17.16
CA TYR A 188 19.19 7.56 17.88
C TYR A 188 18.63 8.69 17.00
N VAL A 189 17.64 8.40 16.17
CA VAL A 189 17.12 9.35 15.18
C VAL A 189 15.77 9.95 15.57
N PHE A 190 14.83 9.15 16.09
CA PHE A 190 13.49 9.55 16.52
C PHE A 190 13.15 8.97 17.88
N ASP A 191 12.34 9.67 18.69
CA ASP A 191 11.82 9.16 19.97
C ASP A 191 10.33 8.75 19.92
N PHE A 192 9.66 9.08 18.82
CA PHE A 192 8.26 8.71 18.52
C PHE A 192 7.22 9.28 19.49
N VAL A 193 7.56 10.29 20.28
CA VAL A 193 6.65 10.90 21.26
C VAL A 193 6.75 12.43 21.32
N THR A 194 7.80 13.04 20.76
CA THR A 194 8.01 14.49 20.83
C THR A 194 7.61 15.16 19.50
N PRO A 195 6.48 15.90 19.47
CA PRO A 195 6.04 16.59 18.27
C PRO A 195 6.88 17.86 18.01
N TYR A 196 6.91 18.31 16.77
CA TYR A 196 7.41 19.63 16.44
C TYR A 196 6.55 20.74 17.09
N PRO A 197 7.12 21.97 17.29
CA PRO A 197 6.40 23.06 17.97
C PRO A 197 5.10 23.50 17.32
N ASP A 198 4.93 23.25 16.00
CA ASP A 198 3.74 23.61 15.22
C ASP A 198 2.74 22.44 15.06
N PHE A 199 2.97 21.31 15.75
CA PHE A 199 2.08 20.15 15.77
C PHE A 199 1.66 19.78 17.19
N ASP A 200 0.41 20.05 17.55
CA ASP A 200 -0.15 19.63 18.83
C ASP A 200 -0.96 18.35 18.66
N VAL A 201 -0.39 17.22 19.11
CA VAL A 201 -0.98 15.88 18.99
C VAL A 201 -2.38 15.81 19.60
N LYS A 202 -2.57 16.40 20.78
CA LYS A 202 -3.84 16.34 21.50
C LYS A 202 -4.90 17.22 20.82
N GLU A 203 -4.54 18.45 20.47
CA GLU A 203 -5.47 19.36 19.77
C GLU A 203 -5.90 18.79 18.42
N ILE A 204 -4.97 18.21 17.65
CA ILE A 204 -5.25 17.57 16.37
C ILE A 204 -6.18 16.37 16.55
N HIS A 205 -5.91 15.50 17.54
CA HIS A 205 -6.79 14.37 17.82
C HIS A 205 -8.22 14.82 18.18
N GLU A 206 -8.36 15.77 19.09
CA GLU A 206 -9.69 16.28 19.51
C GLU A 206 -10.42 16.93 18.32
N TYR A 207 -9.71 17.66 17.48
CA TYR A 207 -10.28 18.23 16.26
C TYR A 207 -10.78 17.16 15.30
N ALA A 208 -9.95 16.16 14.99
CA ALA A 208 -10.32 15.03 14.13
C ALA A 208 -11.52 14.27 14.67
N LYS A 209 -11.51 13.96 15.98
CA LYS A 209 -12.61 13.29 16.68
C LYS A 209 -13.92 14.08 16.58
N SER A 210 -13.88 15.41 16.71
CA SER A 210 -15.05 16.30 16.54
C SER A 210 -15.67 16.21 15.14
N LYS A 211 -14.88 15.84 14.13
CA LYS A 211 -15.29 15.64 12.75
C LYS A 211 -15.61 14.18 12.40
N GLY A 212 -15.48 13.24 13.35
CA GLY A 212 -15.67 11.81 13.12
C GLY A 212 -14.52 11.15 12.33
N VAL A 213 -13.34 11.75 12.29
CA VAL A 213 -12.17 11.29 11.56
C VAL A 213 -11.12 10.75 12.53
N LYS A 214 -10.48 9.63 12.20
CA LYS A 214 -9.36 9.06 12.94
C LYS A 214 -8.03 9.67 12.48
N MET A 215 -7.00 9.56 13.31
CA MET A 215 -5.64 9.90 12.95
C MET A 215 -4.78 8.65 12.85
N ILE A 216 -3.94 8.57 11.82
CA ILE A 216 -2.92 7.53 11.65
C ILE A 216 -1.57 8.12 12.05
N MET A 217 -0.92 7.48 13.02
CA MET A 217 0.42 7.87 13.47
C MET A 217 1.48 7.39 12.47
N HIS A 218 2.56 8.16 12.31
CA HIS A 218 3.71 7.76 11.52
C HIS A 218 4.93 7.57 12.42
N HIS A 219 5.55 6.40 12.33
CA HIS A 219 6.81 6.05 12.98
C HIS A 219 7.87 5.73 11.92
N GLU A 220 8.59 6.73 11.43
CA GLU A 220 9.77 6.49 10.59
C GLU A 220 10.96 6.10 11.47
N THR A 221 11.65 5.03 11.13
CA THR A 221 12.80 4.52 11.90
C THR A 221 14.15 4.89 11.31
N SER A 222 14.20 5.35 10.05
CA SER A 222 15.42 5.55 9.26
C SER A 222 16.34 4.31 9.26
N GLY A 223 15.70 3.12 9.30
CA GLY A 223 16.39 1.84 9.39
C GLY A 223 16.99 1.52 10.77
N SER A 224 16.84 2.39 11.78
CA SER A 224 17.36 2.14 13.14
C SER A 224 16.37 1.31 13.96
N VAL A 225 16.42 0.00 13.75
CA VAL A 225 15.55 -0.98 14.40
C VAL A 225 15.72 -1.02 15.90
N ARG A 226 16.97 -1.01 16.39
CA ARG A 226 17.26 -0.99 17.85
C ARG A 226 16.69 0.24 18.54
N ASN A 227 16.74 1.40 17.88
CA ASN A 227 16.15 2.62 18.43
C ASN A 227 14.63 2.50 18.51
N TYR A 228 13.99 1.93 17.48
CA TYR A 228 12.54 1.73 17.50
C TYR A 228 12.11 0.77 18.61
N GLU A 229 12.80 -0.37 18.77
CA GLU A 229 12.49 -1.33 19.84
C GLU A 229 12.65 -0.73 21.25
N ARG A 230 13.67 0.09 21.48
CA ARG A 230 13.85 0.81 22.77
C ARG A 230 12.70 1.73 23.13
N HIS A 231 12.06 2.33 22.13
CA HIS A 231 11.02 3.33 22.32
C HIS A 231 9.60 2.77 22.12
N MET A 232 9.46 1.56 21.63
CA MET A 232 8.20 1.02 21.11
C MET A 232 7.08 1.00 22.15
N ASP A 233 7.34 0.54 23.37
CA ASP A 233 6.33 0.55 24.45
C ASP A 233 5.88 1.98 24.77
N LYS A 234 6.83 2.91 24.92
CA LYS A 234 6.52 4.32 25.17
C LYS A 234 5.76 4.95 24.02
N ALA A 235 6.14 4.63 22.78
CA ALA A 235 5.51 5.14 21.57
C ALA A 235 4.07 4.63 21.43
N TYR A 236 3.83 3.36 21.65
CA TYR A 236 2.48 2.79 21.58
C TYR A 236 1.60 3.24 22.74
N GLN A 237 2.14 3.37 23.96
CA GLN A 237 1.43 3.99 25.06
C GLN A 237 1.04 5.44 24.73
N PHE A 238 1.97 6.24 24.20
CA PHE A 238 1.68 7.61 23.76
C PHE A 238 0.57 7.66 22.71
N MET A 239 0.56 6.74 21.74
CA MET A 239 -0.52 6.62 20.77
C MET A 239 -1.87 6.40 21.47
N LYS A 240 -1.93 5.45 22.43
CA LYS A 240 -3.19 5.13 23.13
C LYS A 240 -3.68 6.29 23.98
N GLU A 241 -2.79 6.98 24.67
CA GLU A 241 -3.11 8.16 25.50
C GLU A 241 -3.66 9.32 24.65
N ASN A 242 -3.24 9.41 23.38
CA ASN A 242 -3.69 10.42 22.43
C ASN A 242 -4.72 9.93 21.41
N GLY A 243 -5.30 8.74 21.60
CA GLY A 243 -6.43 8.23 20.82
C GLY A 243 -6.09 7.68 19.44
N TYR A 244 -4.83 7.35 19.18
CA TYR A 244 -4.37 6.73 17.94
C TYR A 244 -4.42 5.20 18.04
N ASP A 245 -5.02 4.55 17.05
CA ASP A 245 -5.16 3.08 16.98
C ASP A 245 -4.58 2.48 15.68
N VAL A 246 -3.91 3.29 14.87
CA VAL A 246 -3.25 2.87 13.63
C VAL A 246 -1.88 3.52 13.53
N VAL A 247 -0.86 2.74 13.15
CA VAL A 247 0.49 3.23 12.89
C VAL A 247 0.95 2.85 11.49
N LYS A 248 1.52 3.81 10.76
CA LYS A 248 2.39 3.56 9.62
C LYS A 248 3.83 3.54 10.13
N SER A 249 4.52 2.40 10.01
CA SER A 249 5.94 2.28 10.36
C SER A 249 6.79 2.27 9.10
N GLY A 250 7.83 3.11 9.04
CA GLY A 250 8.78 3.21 7.93
C GLY A 250 10.18 2.75 8.33
N TYR A 251 10.91 2.20 7.36
CA TYR A 251 12.29 1.69 7.55
C TYR A 251 13.17 2.15 6.39
N VAL A 252 13.08 3.43 6.05
CA VAL A 252 13.82 4.01 4.92
C VAL A 252 15.32 3.92 5.14
N GLY A 253 16.05 3.45 4.14
CA GLY A 253 17.50 3.41 4.12
C GLY A 253 18.11 2.07 4.54
N ASN A 254 19.38 2.13 4.94
CA ASN A 254 20.11 0.95 5.38
C ASN A 254 19.74 0.59 6.81
N ILE A 255 19.56 -0.69 7.06
CA ILE A 255 19.30 -1.18 8.42
C ILE A 255 20.50 -0.93 9.34
N LEU A 256 20.21 -0.58 10.59
CA LEU A 256 21.13 -0.50 11.69
C LEU A 256 20.80 -1.57 12.75
N PRO A 257 21.82 -2.29 13.24
CA PRO A 257 23.27 -2.10 13.03
C PRO A 257 23.74 -2.45 11.61
N ARG A 258 24.88 -1.87 11.21
CA ARG A 258 25.47 -2.09 9.88
C ARG A 258 25.76 -3.56 9.61
N GLY A 259 25.50 -3.99 8.39
CA GLY A 259 25.66 -5.38 7.96
C GLY A 259 24.34 -6.16 7.98
N GLU A 260 23.35 -5.70 8.73
CA GLU A 260 22.01 -6.24 8.68
C GLU A 260 21.25 -5.76 7.44
N ASN A 261 20.26 -6.53 7.01
CA ASN A 261 19.46 -6.26 5.83
C ASN A 261 17.97 -6.45 6.13
N HIS A 262 17.09 -5.80 5.35
CA HIS A 262 15.63 -5.91 5.48
C HIS A 262 15.09 -7.35 5.42
N TYR A 263 15.90 -8.34 5.02
CA TYR A 263 15.46 -9.70 4.70
C TYR A 263 16.20 -10.80 5.45
N ASN A 264 17.15 -10.47 6.33
CA ASN A 264 17.79 -11.49 7.16
C ASN A 264 16.90 -11.86 8.37
N GLN A 265 17.24 -12.94 9.05
CA GLN A 265 16.45 -13.48 10.16
C GLN A 265 16.21 -12.48 11.29
N TRP A 266 17.23 -11.70 11.67
CA TRP A 266 17.12 -10.75 12.77
C TRP A 266 16.06 -9.66 12.48
N ILE A 267 16.04 -9.12 11.27
CA ILE A 267 15.07 -8.10 10.85
C ILE A 267 13.68 -8.70 10.62
N VAL A 268 13.59 -9.91 10.09
CA VAL A 268 12.30 -10.63 9.99
C VAL A 268 11.68 -10.79 11.39
N ASN A 269 12.50 -11.14 12.40
CA ASN A 269 12.04 -11.24 13.78
C ASN A 269 11.59 -9.89 14.35
N HIS A 270 12.28 -8.79 13.99
CA HIS A 270 11.85 -7.46 14.37
C HIS A 270 10.47 -7.11 13.80
N TYR A 271 10.24 -7.35 12.50
CA TYR A 271 8.94 -7.06 11.89
C TYR A 271 7.81 -7.85 12.57
N GLN A 272 8.06 -9.11 12.87
CA GLN A 272 7.12 -9.95 13.60
C GLN A 272 6.85 -9.40 15.01
N TYR A 273 7.90 -9.07 15.75
CA TYR A 273 7.82 -8.48 17.09
C TYR A 273 7.03 -7.16 17.10
N ALA A 274 7.26 -6.28 16.12
CA ALA A 274 6.56 -5.01 16.03
C ALA A 274 5.04 -5.19 15.82
N ILE A 275 4.64 -6.19 15.02
CA ILE A 275 3.23 -6.53 14.79
C ILE A 275 2.58 -7.10 16.05
N GLU A 276 3.26 -8.05 16.72
CA GLU A 276 2.80 -8.67 17.96
C GLU A 276 2.66 -7.64 19.08
N LYS A 277 3.67 -6.79 19.24
CA LYS A 277 3.66 -5.70 20.22
C LYS A 277 2.54 -4.70 19.97
N ALA A 278 2.32 -4.31 18.71
CA ALA A 278 1.19 -3.44 18.35
C ALA A 278 -0.17 -4.09 18.70
N ALA A 279 -0.30 -5.42 18.51
CA ALA A 279 -1.53 -6.14 18.87
C ALA A 279 -1.82 -6.09 20.39
N GLU A 280 -0.78 -6.16 21.26
CA GLU A 280 -0.93 -6.01 22.70
C GLU A 280 -1.57 -4.66 23.08
N TYR A 281 -1.25 -3.60 22.34
CA TYR A 281 -1.84 -2.26 22.50
C TYR A 281 -3.11 -2.03 21.68
N LYS A 282 -3.63 -3.04 20.97
CA LYS A 282 -4.75 -2.90 20.02
C LYS A 282 -4.48 -1.81 18.98
N ILE A 283 -3.31 -1.87 18.33
CA ILE A 283 -2.89 -0.97 17.28
C ILE A 283 -2.79 -1.75 15.96
N MET A 284 -3.40 -1.22 14.90
CA MET A 284 -3.26 -1.71 13.53
C MET A 284 -1.96 -1.18 12.91
N VAL A 285 -1.31 -2.00 12.09
CA VAL A 285 0.00 -1.71 11.52
C VAL A 285 -0.08 -1.65 10.00
N ASN A 286 0.53 -0.60 9.43
CA ASN A 286 0.87 -0.49 8.02
C ASN A 286 2.41 -0.39 7.92
N ALA A 287 3.08 -1.46 7.49
CA ALA A 287 4.54 -1.54 7.47
C ALA A 287 5.10 -1.22 6.08
N HIS A 288 5.85 -0.13 5.95
CA HIS A 288 6.57 0.24 4.74
C HIS A 288 8.02 -0.24 4.78
N GLU A 289 8.67 -0.45 3.63
CA GLU A 289 10.02 -1.00 3.43
C GLU A 289 10.28 -2.35 4.13
N ALA A 290 9.30 -2.90 4.81
CA ALA A 290 9.40 -4.18 5.52
C ALA A 290 9.61 -5.37 4.55
N VAL A 291 9.89 -6.55 5.12
CA VAL A 291 9.95 -7.78 4.33
C VAL A 291 8.63 -8.04 3.60
N ARG A 292 8.72 -8.58 2.39
CA ARG A 292 7.52 -8.96 1.62
C ARG A 292 6.62 -9.92 2.39
N PRO A 293 5.30 -9.84 2.21
CA PRO A 293 4.37 -10.66 2.99
C PRO A 293 4.43 -12.13 2.59
N THR A 294 4.23 -12.96 3.60
CA THR A 294 4.20 -14.42 3.49
C THR A 294 2.96 -15.03 4.17
N GLY A 295 1.90 -14.26 4.27
CA GLY A 295 0.62 -14.69 4.85
C GLY A 295 0.47 -14.41 6.34
N ILE A 296 1.41 -13.73 6.98
CA ILE A 296 1.38 -13.43 8.43
C ILE A 296 0.13 -12.65 8.84
N CYS A 297 -0.47 -11.86 7.96
CA CYS A 297 -1.73 -11.16 8.21
C CYS A 297 -2.93 -12.08 8.52
N ARG A 298 -2.85 -13.39 8.23
CA ARG A 298 -3.83 -14.37 8.70
C ARG A 298 -3.71 -14.63 10.20
N THR A 299 -2.48 -14.74 10.71
CA THR A 299 -2.18 -15.00 12.12
C THR A 299 -2.32 -13.74 12.95
N TYR A 300 -1.89 -12.61 12.41
CA TYR A 300 -1.95 -11.29 13.01
C TYR A 300 -2.69 -10.29 12.09
N PRO A 301 -4.02 -10.30 12.10
CA PRO A 301 -4.82 -9.46 11.19
C PRO A 301 -4.74 -7.96 11.51
N ASN A 302 -4.09 -7.55 12.59
CA ASN A 302 -3.72 -6.15 12.83
C ASN A 302 -2.64 -5.64 11.87
N LEU A 303 -1.91 -6.51 11.16
CA LEU A 303 -1.12 -6.12 9.98
C LEU A 303 -2.07 -5.89 8.81
N ILE A 304 -2.65 -4.69 8.73
CA ILE A 304 -3.65 -4.33 7.72
C ILE A 304 -3.06 -3.79 6.43
N GLY A 305 -1.81 -3.34 6.45
CA GLY A 305 -1.09 -2.83 5.29
C GLY A 305 0.38 -3.18 5.34
N ASN A 306 0.96 -3.36 4.18
CA ASN A 306 2.40 -3.58 4.01
C ASN A 306 2.76 -3.13 2.58
N GLU A 307 3.79 -2.29 2.42
CA GLU A 307 4.22 -1.85 1.08
C GLU A 307 5.09 -2.92 0.40
N SER A 308 6.33 -3.08 0.83
CA SER A 308 7.35 -4.07 0.39
C SER A 308 7.54 -4.24 -1.13
N ALA A 309 7.13 -3.27 -1.92
CA ALA A 309 7.35 -3.15 -3.36
C ALA A 309 7.19 -1.68 -3.78
N ARG A 310 7.54 -1.36 -5.02
CA ARG A 310 7.33 0.00 -5.55
C ARG A 310 5.84 0.33 -5.55
N GLY A 311 5.44 1.28 -4.71
CA GLY A 311 4.09 1.84 -4.62
C GLY A 311 3.93 3.15 -5.39
N GLY A 312 2.80 3.84 -5.17
CA GLY A 312 2.48 5.12 -5.79
C GLY A 312 3.48 6.24 -5.50
N GLU A 313 4.19 6.20 -4.36
CA GLU A 313 5.23 7.19 -4.06
C GLU A 313 6.35 7.21 -5.10
N CYS A 314 6.66 6.05 -5.69
CA CYS A 314 7.71 5.94 -6.69
C CYS A 314 7.39 6.69 -7.99
N GLU A 315 6.15 7.12 -8.19
CA GLU A 315 5.79 8.01 -9.30
C GLU A 315 6.48 9.37 -9.18
N ALA A 316 6.82 9.82 -7.96
CA ALA A 316 7.62 11.02 -7.74
C ALA A 316 9.15 10.80 -7.88
N PHE A 317 9.59 9.56 -8.06
CA PHE A 317 11.00 9.16 -8.16
C PHE A 317 11.30 8.46 -9.51
N GLY A 318 10.89 9.10 -10.61
CA GLY A 318 11.09 8.62 -11.96
C GLY A 318 9.95 7.78 -12.53
N GLY A 319 8.95 7.47 -11.73
CA GLY A 319 7.78 6.69 -12.13
C GLY A 319 8.05 5.20 -12.33
N SER A 320 6.99 4.44 -12.39
CA SER A 320 6.99 3.02 -12.73
C SER A 320 6.57 2.83 -14.20
N LYS A 321 6.95 1.72 -14.83
CA LYS A 321 6.41 1.38 -16.16
C LYS A 321 4.93 1.01 -16.04
N PRO A 322 4.09 1.30 -17.05
CA PRO A 322 2.65 1.01 -17.01
C PRO A 322 2.29 -0.44 -16.67
N ASN A 323 3.12 -1.40 -17.06
CA ASN A 323 2.90 -2.81 -16.77
C ASN A 323 3.25 -3.24 -15.33
N HIS A 324 3.80 -2.36 -14.50
CA HIS A 324 4.14 -2.67 -13.11
C HIS A 324 2.91 -3.12 -12.31
N VAL A 325 1.79 -2.40 -12.45
CA VAL A 325 0.53 -2.71 -11.75
C VAL A 325 -0.17 -3.98 -12.23
N THR A 326 0.24 -4.53 -13.38
CA THR A 326 -0.21 -5.83 -13.90
C THR A 326 0.71 -6.99 -13.47
N ILE A 327 1.83 -6.69 -12.81
CA ILE A 327 2.79 -7.67 -12.25
C ILE A 327 2.57 -7.86 -10.75
N ILE A 328 2.36 -6.77 -10.01
CA ILE A 328 2.20 -6.79 -8.54
C ILE A 328 1.19 -7.84 -8.04
N PRO A 329 -0.01 -8.01 -8.63
CA PRO A 329 -0.97 -9.00 -8.17
C PRO A 329 -0.46 -10.44 -8.20
N PHE A 330 0.38 -10.77 -9.17
CA PHE A 330 0.98 -12.12 -9.31
C PHE A 330 2.25 -12.32 -8.49
N THR A 331 2.75 -11.30 -7.88
CA THR A 331 4.01 -11.33 -7.12
C THR A 331 3.77 -10.85 -5.70
N ARG A 332 3.83 -9.54 -5.46
CA ARG A 332 3.76 -8.92 -4.15
C ARG A 332 2.47 -9.24 -3.37
N LEU A 333 1.31 -9.33 -4.05
CA LEU A 333 0.01 -9.56 -3.40
C LEU A 333 -0.27 -11.05 -3.06
N ILE A 334 0.55 -11.98 -3.50
CA ILE A 334 0.35 -13.43 -3.22
C ILE A 334 0.43 -13.72 -1.71
N GLY A 335 1.24 -12.98 -0.97
CA GLY A 335 1.42 -13.16 0.47
C GLY A 335 0.56 -12.27 1.37
N GLY A 336 -0.19 -11.31 0.81
CA GLY A 336 -1.03 -10.41 1.60
C GLY A 336 -1.28 -9.04 0.96
N PRO A 337 -2.08 -8.18 1.63
CA PRO A 337 -2.47 -6.87 1.12
C PRO A 337 -1.28 -5.92 0.95
N MET A 338 -1.43 -4.94 0.06
CA MET A 338 -0.42 -3.92 -0.19
C MET A 338 -0.99 -2.51 -0.01
N ASP A 339 -0.30 -1.67 0.75
CA ASP A 339 -0.52 -0.23 0.74
C ASP A 339 0.20 0.37 -0.47
N TYR A 340 -0.47 0.36 -1.63
CA TYR A 340 0.06 0.89 -2.89
C TYR A 340 0.00 2.40 -2.97
N THR A 341 -0.86 3.05 -2.19
CA THR A 341 -1.13 4.50 -2.25
C THR A 341 -1.67 4.97 -3.62
N PRO A 342 -2.82 4.42 -4.09
CA PRO A 342 -3.41 4.80 -5.38
C PRO A 342 -4.11 6.16 -5.33
N GLY A 343 -4.56 6.64 -6.50
CA GLY A 343 -5.44 7.81 -6.61
C GLY A 343 -4.75 9.10 -7.03
N ILE A 344 -3.55 9.02 -7.61
CA ILE A 344 -2.85 10.18 -8.15
C ILE A 344 -3.59 10.65 -9.43
N PHE A 345 -4.12 11.88 -9.42
CA PHE A 345 -4.84 12.50 -10.54
C PHE A 345 -3.96 13.50 -11.29
N GLU A 346 -3.00 14.15 -10.60
CA GLU A 346 -2.01 14.98 -11.28
C GLU A 346 -0.77 14.14 -11.61
N MET A 347 -0.66 13.72 -12.86
CA MET A 347 0.41 12.84 -13.34
C MET A 347 1.74 13.57 -13.51
N ASP A 348 1.73 14.87 -13.77
CA ASP A 348 2.92 15.69 -13.94
C ASP A 348 3.38 16.27 -12.59
N ILE A 349 4.35 15.62 -11.97
CA ILE A 349 4.87 16.01 -10.66
C ILE A 349 5.46 17.42 -10.67
N SER A 350 5.89 17.93 -11.82
CA SER A 350 6.41 19.29 -11.95
C SER A 350 5.37 20.38 -11.65
N LYS A 351 4.07 20.04 -11.68
CA LYS A 351 2.99 20.95 -11.28
C LYS A 351 3.01 21.25 -9.79
N MET A 352 3.47 20.30 -8.98
CA MET A 352 3.60 20.45 -7.53
C MET A 352 4.98 20.96 -7.15
N ASN A 353 6.02 20.54 -7.87
CA ASN A 353 7.40 20.97 -7.66
C ASN A 353 8.13 21.09 -9.02
N PRO A 354 8.36 22.31 -9.53
CA PRO A 354 9.00 22.50 -10.85
C PRO A 354 10.38 21.87 -11.03
N ARG A 355 11.05 21.52 -9.93
CA ARG A 355 12.36 20.82 -9.95
C ARG A 355 12.22 19.32 -10.16
N ASN A 356 11.08 18.73 -9.81
CA ASN A 356 10.81 17.30 -9.99
C ASN A 356 10.20 17.07 -11.37
N LYS A 357 10.92 16.36 -12.24
CA LYS A 357 10.51 16.04 -13.62
C LYS A 357 9.92 14.64 -13.77
N SER A 358 9.59 13.99 -12.64
CA SER A 358 8.94 12.69 -12.64
C SER A 358 7.51 12.77 -13.16
N TYR A 359 7.00 11.63 -13.56
CA TYR A 359 5.67 11.51 -14.14
C TYR A 359 5.02 10.18 -13.74
N ALA A 360 3.74 10.20 -13.36
CA ALA A 360 2.97 8.98 -13.14
C ALA A 360 2.57 8.37 -14.50
N ASN A 361 3.17 7.23 -14.85
CA ASN A 361 3.02 6.62 -16.16
C ASN A 361 1.73 5.78 -16.29
N CYS A 362 0.59 6.38 -16.03
CA CYS A 362 -0.73 5.76 -16.11
C CYS A 362 -1.80 6.79 -16.49
N THR A 363 -3.01 6.32 -16.81
CA THR A 363 -4.18 7.20 -16.96
C THR A 363 -4.92 7.38 -15.64
N MET A 364 -5.80 8.38 -15.57
CA MET A 364 -6.70 8.58 -14.42
C MET A 364 -7.63 7.37 -14.20
N ALA A 365 -8.16 6.78 -15.26
CA ALA A 365 -9.01 5.61 -15.15
C ALA A 365 -8.26 4.38 -14.61
N ASN A 366 -6.95 4.25 -14.91
CA ASN A 366 -6.08 3.25 -14.29
C ASN A 366 -5.96 3.49 -12.78
N GLN A 367 -5.71 4.73 -12.33
CA GLN A 367 -5.63 5.07 -10.91
C GLN A 367 -6.92 4.71 -10.14
N LEU A 368 -8.09 4.92 -10.74
CA LEU A 368 -9.36 4.47 -10.15
C LEU A 368 -9.44 2.95 -10.05
N ALA A 369 -9.00 2.24 -11.09
CA ALA A 369 -9.05 0.77 -11.12
C ALA A 369 -8.14 0.10 -10.07
N LEU A 370 -7.05 0.77 -9.65
CA LEU A 370 -6.12 0.25 -8.64
C LEU A 370 -6.80 -0.06 -7.30
N TYR A 371 -7.84 0.69 -6.92
CA TYR A 371 -8.60 0.42 -5.69
C TYR A 371 -9.28 -0.95 -5.69
N VAL A 372 -9.50 -1.54 -6.86
CA VAL A 372 -10.12 -2.85 -7.01
C VAL A 372 -9.10 -3.92 -7.36
N THR A 373 -8.12 -3.61 -8.22
CA THR A 373 -7.13 -4.59 -8.69
C THR A 373 -6.06 -4.90 -7.67
N LEU A 374 -5.63 -3.90 -6.87
CA LEU A 374 -4.65 -4.05 -5.81
C LEU A 374 -5.36 -4.15 -4.45
N TYR A 375 -5.50 -5.38 -3.96
CA TYR A 375 -6.19 -5.63 -2.70
C TYR A 375 -5.48 -5.00 -1.51
N SER A 376 -6.22 -4.21 -0.74
CA SER A 376 -5.82 -3.73 0.57
C SER A 376 -7.05 -3.38 1.41
N PRO A 377 -7.10 -3.74 2.70
CA PRO A 377 -8.10 -3.23 3.64
C PRO A 377 -7.74 -1.81 4.14
N LEU A 378 -6.58 -1.30 3.75
CA LEU A 378 -6.11 0.06 4.02
C LEU A 378 -5.83 0.74 2.68
N GLN A 379 -6.70 1.64 2.23
CA GLN A 379 -6.61 2.30 0.93
C GLN A 379 -6.49 3.81 1.08
N MET A 380 -5.46 4.37 0.47
CA MET A 380 -5.21 5.81 0.46
C MET A 380 -5.84 6.49 -0.76
N ALA A 381 -6.41 7.67 -0.56
CA ALA A 381 -6.55 8.65 -1.63
C ALA A 381 -5.31 9.54 -1.61
N ALA A 382 -4.33 9.22 -2.47
CA ALA A 382 -2.95 9.66 -2.30
C ALA A 382 -2.69 11.11 -2.70
N ASP A 383 -3.49 11.67 -3.63
CA ASP A 383 -3.24 13.01 -4.18
C ASP A 383 -3.65 14.14 -3.23
N LEU A 384 -3.29 15.36 -3.62
CA LEU A 384 -3.63 16.56 -2.88
C LEU A 384 -5.13 16.88 -3.02
N PRO A 385 -5.78 17.43 -1.98
CA PRO A 385 -7.18 17.85 -2.04
C PRO A 385 -7.53 18.69 -3.28
N GLU A 386 -6.70 19.68 -3.60
CA GLU A 386 -6.91 20.56 -4.75
C GLU A 386 -6.83 19.86 -6.11
N ASN A 387 -6.16 18.72 -6.21
CA ASN A 387 -6.13 17.93 -7.44
C ASN A 387 -7.43 17.14 -7.63
N TYR A 388 -8.03 16.66 -6.54
CA TYR A 388 -9.35 16.02 -6.57
C TYR A 388 -10.48 17.02 -6.90
N ASP A 389 -10.38 18.26 -6.41
CA ASP A 389 -11.36 19.32 -6.68
C ASP A 389 -11.49 19.66 -8.18
N ARG A 390 -10.46 19.35 -8.96
CA ARG A 390 -10.48 19.52 -10.44
C ARG A 390 -11.32 18.46 -11.15
N PHE A 391 -11.55 17.30 -10.53
CA PHE A 391 -12.20 16.12 -11.13
C PHE A 391 -13.21 15.48 -10.15
N PRO A 392 -14.19 16.23 -9.66
CA PRO A 392 -15.08 15.76 -8.59
C PRO A 392 -15.94 14.57 -8.98
N ASP A 393 -16.25 14.43 -10.26
CA ASP A 393 -17.02 13.33 -10.82
C ASP A 393 -16.20 12.02 -10.89
N ALA A 394 -14.93 12.07 -11.28
CA ALA A 394 -14.01 10.94 -11.21
C ALA A 394 -13.67 10.56 -9.75
N PHE A 395 -13.46 11.56 -8.89
CA PHE A 395 -13.20 11.38 -7.46
C PHE A 395 -14.36 10.67 -6.73
N GLN A 396 -15.58 10.77 -7.27
CA GLN A 396 -16.73 10.07 -6.71
C GLN A 396 -16.52 8.54 -6.65
N PHE A 397 -15.79 7.95 -7.61
CA PHE A 397 -15.46 6.53 -7.54
C PHE A 397 -14.61 6.19 -6.30
N ILE A 398 -13.60 7.00 -5.98
CA ILE A 398 -12.74 6.80 -4.79
C ILE A 398 -13.57 6.91 -3.51
N LYS A 399 -14.54 7.81 -3.46
CA LYS A 399 -15.46 7.92 -2.31
C LYS A 399 -16.35 6.70 -2.16
N ASP A 400 -16.85 6.15 -3.26
CA ASP A 400 -17.83 5.06 -3.27
C ASP A 400 -17.20 3.66 -3.11
N VAL A 401 -15.98 3.45 -3.62
CA VAL A 401 -15.37 2.12 -3.66
C VAL A 401 -15.17 1.56 -2.24
N ALA A 402 -15.55 0.30 -2.05
CA ALA A 402 -15.34 -0.40 -0.78
C ALA A 402 -13.87 -0.79 -0.58
N VAL A 403 -13.49 -1.04 0.67
CA VAL A 403 -12.17 -1.55 1.07
C VAL A 403 -12.25 -2.87 1.83
N ASP A 404 -13.46 -3.39 2.06
CA ASP A 404 -13.73 -4.70 2.65
C ASP A 404 -14.61 -5.54 1.71
N TRP A 405 -14.18 -6.75 1.40
CA TRP A 405 -14.74 -7.56 0.33
C TRP A 405 -15.21 -8.92 0.84
N SER A 406 -16.40 -9.35 0.44
CA SER A 406 -16.91 -10.70 0.70
C SER A 406 -16.58 -11.71 -0.40
N GLU A 407 -16.33 -11.23 -1.63
CA GLU A 407 -16.07 -12.09 -2.79
C GLU A 407 -15.16 -11.39 -3.80
N SER A 408 -14.32 -12.16 -4.49
CA SER A 408 -13.44 -11.67 -5.56
C SER A 408 -13.44 -12.66 -6.72
N ASN A 409 -13.75 -12.17 -7.93
CA ASN A 409 -13.77 -12.92 -9.16
C ASN A 409 -12.78 -12.34 -10.16
N TYR A 410 -11.74 -13.06 -10.49
CA TYR A 410 -10.77 -12.67 -11.51
C TYR A 410 -11.34 -13.02 -12.88
N LEU A 411 -11.69 -12.00 -13.68
CA LEU A 411 -12.40 -12.17 -14.94
C LEU A 411 -11.44 -12.44 -16.10
N GLU A 412 -10.33 -11.73 -16.14
CA GLU A 412 -9.25 -11.86 -17.12
C GLU A 412 -7.92 -11.54 -16.45
N ALA A 413 -6.86 -12.25 -16.82
CA ALA A 413 -5.53 -11.97 -16.31
C ALA A 413 -4.41 -12.49 -17.23
N GLU A 414 -3.40 -11.66 -17.48
CA GLU A 414 -2.14 -12.05 -18.08
C GLU A 414 -1.01 -11.25 -17.40
N PRO A 415 -0.05 -11.90 -16.73
CA PRO A 415 1.04 -11.23 -16.03
C PRO A 415 1.80 -10.25 -16.93
N GLY A 416 1.97 -9.01 -16.45
CA GLY A 416 2.67 -7.96 -17.18
C GLY A 416 1.86 -7.30 -18.30
N GLN A 417 0.63 -7.75 -18.57
CA GLN A 417 -0.20 -7.23 -19.65
C GLN A 417 -1.50 -6.62 -19.16
N TYR A 418 -2.34 -7.37 -18.46
CA TYR A 418 -3.64 -6.88 -17.97
C TYR A 418 -4.21 -7.71 -16.83
N ILE A 419 -5.11 -7.10 -16.07
CA ILE A 419 -5.95 -7.77 -15.07
C ILE A 419 -7.31 -7.10 -15.04
N THR A 420 -8.39 -7.94 -15.00
CA THR A 420 -9.74 -7.50 -14.70
C THR A 420 -10.28 -8.32 -13.54
N VAL A 421 -10.73 -7.63 -12.49
CA VAL A 421 -11.29 -8.27 -11.30
C VAL A 421 -12.60 -7.63 -10.88
N ALA A 422 -13.57 -8.43 -10.46
CA ALA A 422 -14.81 -8.00 -9.85
C ALA A 422 -14.80 -8.38 -8.36
N ARG A 423 -15.14 -7.43 -7.48
CA ARG A 423 -15.21 -7.66 -6.03
C ARG A 423 -16.56 -7.22 -5.47
N LYS A 424 -17.14 -8.04 -4.59
CA LYS A 424 -18.38 -7.74 -3.87
C LYS A 424 -18.06 -7.04 -2.56
N ALA A 425 -18.65 -5.87 -2.35
CA ALA A 425 -18.52 -5.16 -1.09
C ALA A 425 -19.22 -5.93 0.04
N LYS A 426 -18.51 -6.14 1.14
CA LYS A 426 -18.99 -6.89 2.30
C LYS A 426 -20.23 -6.24 2.92
N GLY A 427 -21.21 -7.05 3.26
CA GLY A 427 -22.48 -6.59 3.84
C GLY A 427 -23.45 -5.93 2.87
N THR A 428 -23.15 -5.93 1.56
CA THR A 428 -24.00 -5.34 0.51
C THR A 428 -24.15 -6.27 -0.68
N ASN A 429 -24.99 -5.89 -1.66
CA ASN A 429 -25.06 -6.50 -2.99
C ASN A 429 -24.33 -5.70 -4.06
N ASN A 430 -23.57 -4.68 -3.67
CA ASN A 430 -22.82 -3.84 -4.58
C ASN A 430 -21.52 -4.52 -5.00
N TRP A 431 -21.14 -4.33 -6.25
CA TRP A 431 -19.92 -4.83 -6.83
C TRP A 431 -19.07 -3.70 -7.39
N PHE A 432 -17.78 -3.94 -7.43
CA PHE A 432 -16.83 -3.05 -8.08
C PHE A 432 -15.95 -3.86 -9.03
N VAL A 433 -15.74 -3.33 -10.23
CA VAL A 433 -14.83 -3.93 -11.21
C VAL A 433 -13.69 -2.98 -11.47
N GLY A 434 -12.47 -3.52 -11.49
CA GLY A 434 -11.27 -2.79 -11.90
C GLY A 434 -10.56 -3.52 -13.03
N ASN A 435 -10.12 -2.78 -14.04
CA ASN A 435 -9.22 -3.25 -15.07
C ASN A 435 -8.02 -2.34 -15.14
N VAL A 436 -6.82 -2.92 -15.08
CA VAL A 436 -5.56 -2.24 -15.38
C VAL A 436 -4.91 -2.89 -16.59
N ASN A 437 -4.35 -2.05 -17.46
CA ASN A 437 -3.74 -2.43 -18.71
C ASN A 437 -2.28 -1.96 -18.78
N GLY A 438 -1.42 -2.78 -19.37
CA GLY A 438 -0.02 -2.48 -19.56
C GLY A 438 0.26 -1.56 -20.74
N LEU A 439 1.28 -1.89 -21.53
CA LEU A 439 1.77 -1.00 -22.60
C LEU A 439 0.88 -0.95 -23.84
N GLU A 440 0.19 -2.04 -24.16
CA GLU A 440 -0.61 -2.11 -25.38
C GLU A 440 -2.08 -1.83 -25.10
N PRO A 441 -2.78 -1.01 -25.92
CA PRO A 441 -4.22 -0.83 -25.82
C PRO A 441 -4.96 -2.16 -25.98
N ARG A 442 -6.03 -2.36 -25.20
CA ARG A 442 -6.79 -3.61 -25.25
C ARG A 442 -8.28 -3.40 -25.02
N THR A 443 -9.09 -4.15 -25.75
CA THR A 443 -10.52 -4.26 -25.46
C THR A 443 -10.78 -5.53 -24.66
N SER A 444 -11.36 -5.38 -23.47
CA SER A 444 -11.83 -6.47 -22.63
C SER A 444 -13.32 -6.69 -22.75
N THR A 445 -13.76 -7.93 -22.50
CA THR A 445 -15.20 -8.27 -22.45
C THR A 445 -15.56 -8.76 -21.06
N ILE A 446 -16.40 -8.00 -20.37
CA ILE A 446 -16.92 -8.33 -19.05
C ILE A 446 -18.22 -9.11 -19.20
N ASN A 447 -18.28 -10.31 -18.64
CA ASN A 447 -19.50 -11.05 -18.45
C ASN A 447 -19.99 -10.85 -17.00
N PHE A 448 -21.17 -10.27 -16.82
CA PHE A 448 -21.73 -9.99 -15.49
C PHE A 448 -22.39 -11.21 -14.82
N ALA A 449 -22.02 -12.43 -15.20
CA ALA A 449 -22.56 -13.66 -14.63
C ALA A 449 -22.39 -13.79 -13.09
N PHE A 450 -21.47 -13.01 -12.50
CA PHE A 450 -21.27 -12.94 -11.05
C PHE A 450 -22.39 -12.19 -10.31
N LEU A 451 -23.23 -11.42 -11.01
CA LEU A 451 -24.38 -10.75 -10.40
C LEU A 451 -25.49 -11.74 -10.08
N GLU A 452 -26.29 -11.43 -9.05
CA GLU A 452 -27.38 -12.29 -8.61
C GLU A 452 -28.50 -12.38 -9.66
N LYS A 453 -28.95 -13.62 -9.94
CA LYS A 453 -30.02 -13.86 -10.89
C LYS A 453 -31.31 -13.14 -10.48
N GLY A 454 -31.99 -12.53 -11.48
CA GLY A 454 -33.29 -11.86 -11.27
C GLY A 454 -33.19 -10.46 -10.68
N LYS A 455 -31.97 -10.00 -10.33
CA LYS A 455 -31.74 -8.64 -9.88
C LYS A 455 -31.32 -7.73 -11.03
N LYS A 456 -31.59 -6.45 -10.87
CA LYS A 456 -31.14 -5.37 -11.75
C LYS A 456 -30.16 -4.48 -11.01
N TYR A 457 -29.19 -3.95 -11.72
CA TYR A 457 -28.15 -3.09 -11.19
C TYR A 457 -27.90 -1.92 -12.14
N THR A 458 -27.48 -0.81 -11.57
CA THR A 458 -26.93 0.31 -12.32
C THR A 458 -25.40 0.26 -12.23
N ALA A 459 -24.73 0.13 -13.37
CA ALA A 459 -23.29 0.17 -13.49
C ALA A 459 -22.84 1.57 -13.93
N THR A 460 -22.06 2.27 -13.09
CA THR A 460 -21.38 3.51 -13.44
C THR A 460 -19.95 3.18 -13.85
N ILE A 461 -19.61 3.46 -15.09
CA ILE A 461 -18.35 3.09 -15.73
C ILE A 461 -17.47 4.33 -15.85
N TYR A 462 -16.30 4.29 -15.24
CA TYR A 462 -15.25 5.29 -15.32
C TYR A 462 -14.13 4.69 -16.18
N ALA A 463 -13.95 5.18 -17.37
CA ALA A 463 -13.05 4.55 -18.36
C ALA A 463 -12.19 5.58 -19.08
N ASP A 464 -11.10 5.12 -19.68
CA ASP A 464 -10.28 5.92 -20.57
C ASP A 464 -11.13 6.59 -21.65
N GLY A 465 -10.84 7.85 -21.94
CA GLY A 465 -11.39 8.58 -23.08
C GLY A 465 -10.87 8.03 -24.41
N LYS A 466 -11.49 8.41 -25.52
CA LYS A 466 -11.15 7.92 -26.86
C LYS A 466 -9.68 8.17 -27.22
N ASP A 467 -9.13 9.29 -26.79
CA ASP A 467 -7.77 9.77 -27.02
C ASP A 467 -6.86 9.66 -25.80
N ALA A 468 -7.28 8.90 -24.78
CA ALA A 468 -6.47 8.67 -23.59
C ALA A 468 -5.15 7.95 -23.93
N ASN A 469 -4.08 8.41 -23.32
CA ASN A 469 -2.76 7.82 -23.41
C ASN A 469 -1.92 8.27 -22.21
N TYR A 470 -1.24 7.34 -21.57
CA TYR A 470 -0.50 7.65 -20.36
C TYR A 470 0.62 8.70 -20.53
N LYS A 471 1.15 8.89 -21.74
CA LYS A 471 2.21 9.88 -22.03
C LYS A 471 1.67 11.24 -22.44
N THR A 472 0.64 11.27 -23.27
CA THR A 472 0.23 12.48 -23.99
C THR A 472 -1.11 13.04 -23.52
N ASN A 473 -2.02 12.18 -22.97
CA ASN A 473 -3.34 12.60 -22.51
C ASN A 473 -3.86 11.70 -21.37
N PRO A 474 -3.17 11.66 -20.21
CA PRO A 474 -3.50 10.71 -19.13
C PRO A 474 -4.79 11.02 -18.37
N GLN A 475 -5.25 12.27 -18.44
CA GLN A 475 -6.44 12.73 -17.72
C GLN A 475 -7.72 12.68 -18.59
N ALA A 476 -7.64 12.11 -19.82
CA ALA A 476 -8.82 11.91 -20.64
C ALA A 476 -9.61 10.70 -20.16
N TYR A 477 -10.83 10.92 -19.70
CA TYR A 477 -11.74 9.88 -19.22
C TYR A 477 -13.18 10.13 -19.65
N THR A 478 -14.02 9.11 -19.50
CA THR A 478 -15.47 9.19 -19.70
C THR A 478 -16.19 8.53 -18.54
N ILE A 479 -17.36 9.06 -18.20
CA ILE A 479 -18.26 8.44 -17.23
C ILE A 479 -19.61 8.17 -17.90
N ARG A 480 -20.10 6.94 -17.79
CA ARG A 480 -21.44 6.59 -18.28
C ARG A 480 -22.14 5.58 -17.38
N LYS A 481 -23.46 5.59 -17.39
CA LYS A 481 -24.31 4.66 -16.62
C LYS A 481 -25.04 3.74 -17.56
N ILE A 482 -25.12 2.46 -17.22
CA ILE A 482 -25.90 1.45 -17.94
C ILE A 482 -26.63 0.55 -16.95
N ALA A 483 -27.81 0.07 -17.34
CA ALA A 483 -28.49 -0.97 -16.59
C ALA A 483 -27.91 -2.34 -16.97
N VAL A 484 -27.61 -3.15 -15.94
CA VAL A 484 -27.04 -4.49 -16.12
C VAL A 484 -27.76 -5.54 -15.29
N THR A 485 -27.66 -6.78 -15.72
CA THR A 485 -28.12 -7.98 -15.03
C THR A 485 -27.04 -9.07 -15.15
N ASN A 486 -27.22 -10.20 -14.50
CA ASN A 486 -26.33 -11.35 -14.64
C ASN A 486 -26.22 -11.93 -16.08
N LYS A 487 -27.04 -11.47 -17.02
CA LYS A 487 -26.96 -11.86 -18.44
C LYS A 487 -26.27 -10.83 -19.33
N SER A 488 -25.94 -9.68 -18.77
CA SER A 488 -25.32 -8.58 -19.51
C SER A 488 -23.86 -8.89 -19.87
N LYS A 489 -23.40 -8.30 -20.96
CA LYS A 489 -21.98 -8.27 -21.37
C LYS A 489 -21.60 -6.84 -21.71
N LEU A 490 -20.38 -6.47 -21.41
CA LEU A 490 -19.83 -5.15 -21.70
C LEU A 490 -18.47 -5.31 -22.39
N SER A 491 -18.32 -4.67 -23.54
CA SER A 491 -17.01 -4.52 -24.19
C SER A 491 -16.45 -3.13 -23.86
N GLN A 492 -15.23 -3.06 -23.32
CA GLN A 492 -14.59 -1.82 -22.89
C GLN A 492 -13.14 -1.75 -23.35
N LEU A 493 -12.80 -0.65 -24.03
CA LEU A 493 -11.43 -0.32 -24.42
C LEU A 493 -10.69 0.27 -23.21
N SER A 494 -9.42 -0.16 -23.03
CA SER A 494 -8.41 0.45 -22.17
C SER A 494 -7.24 0.94 -23.01
N ALA A 495 -6.77 2.14 -22.76
CA ALA A 495 -5.64 2.73 -23.45
C ALA A 495 -4.32 2.07 -23.01
N SER A 496 -3.22 2.42 -23.68
CA SER A 496 -1.86 2.13 -23.19
C SER A 496 -1.66 2.77 -21.81
N GLY A 497 -1.24 1.98 -20.80
CA GLY A 497 -1.12 2.42 -19.41
C GLY A 497 -2.45 2.81 -18.75
N GLY A 498 -3.56 2.40 -19.35
CA GLY A 498 -4.89 2.79 -18.99
C GLY A 498 -5.69 1.73 -18.24
N GLY A 499 -7.01 1.91 -18.23
CA GLY A 499 -7.92 1.00 -17.56
C GLY A 499 -9.34 1.52 -17.47
N TYR A 500 -10.12 0.88 -16.62
CA TYR A 500 -11.44 1.35 -16.22
C TYR A 500 -11.81 0.84 -14.84
N ALA A 501 -12.69 1.58 -14.19
CA ALA A 501 -13.31 1.21 -12.93
C ALA A 501 -14.84 1.25 -13.06
N ILE A 502 -15.53 0.33 -12.41
CA ILE A 502 -17.00 0.26 -12.48
C ILE A 502 -17.56 0.13 -11.06
N SER A 503 -18.48 0.99 -10.70
CA SER A 503 -19.33 0.84 -9.51
C SER A 503 -20.66 0.24 -9.95
N ILE A 504 -21.08 -0.87 -9.34
CA ILE A 504 -22.31 -1.61 -9.70
C ILE A 504 -23.21 -1.67 -8.46
N VAL A 505 -24.28 -0.91 -8.48
CA VAL A 505 -25.21 -0.77 -7.35
C VAL A 505 -26.51 -1.49 -7.68
N GLU A 506 -27.02 -2.31 -6.74
CA GLU A 506 -28.31 -2.97 -6.89
C GLU A 506 -29.44 -1.94 -6.93
N ASP A 507 -30.28 -2.00 -7.94
CA ASP A 507 -31.48 -1.14 -8.03
C ASP A 507 -32.47 -1.54 -6.93
N GLN A 508 -32.75 -0.62 -6.03
CA GLN A 508 -33.78 -0.83 -5.01
C GLN A 508 -35.13 -1.02 -5.72
N LYS A 509 -35.82 -2.12 -5.42
CA LYS A 509 -37.24 -2.22 -5.81
C LYS A 509 -37.96 -1.01 -5.23
N GLN A 510 -38.49 -0.14 -6.08
CA GLN A 510 -39.46 0.84 -5.60
C GLN A 510 -40.49 0.04 -4.80
N LYS A 511 -40.61 0.28 -3.52
CA LYS A 511 -41.74 -0.16 -2.72
C LYS A 511 -42.94 0.54 -3.36
N MET A 512 -43.72 -0.19 -4.19
CA MET A 512 -45.05 0.26 -4.51
C MET A 512 -45.84 0.29 -3.21
N PHE A 513 -46.11 1.50 -2.74
CA PHE A 513 -47.08 1.76 -1.69
C PHE A 513 -48.48 1.69 -2.31
#